data_04355e7318d986d73497207f01c7608d
#
_entry.id   04355e7318d986d73497207f01c7608d
#
_cell.length_a   1.000
_cell.length_b   1.000
_cell.length_c   1.000
_cell.angle_alpha   90.00
_cell.angle_beta   90.00
_cell.angle_gamma   90.00
#
_symmetry.space_group_name_H-M   'P 1'
#
loop_
_entity.id
_entity.type
_entity.pdbx_description
1 polymer ?
#
loop_
_entity_poly.entity_id
_entity_poly.type
_entity_poly.pdbx_seq_one_letter_code
_entity_poly.pdbx_strand_id
1 'polypeptide(L)'
;MVATPTPCPPFANTLAETLLDTYGSPLYVYEGNRLRQTIQHITQAIPYPRTRFHFASVTNGNIALLQIFREAGWGLHANTPGDIYLGLHAGFHPSQILYSGSNLNRAEMEQLFRWGITTLNLDSLAQLQLCCETWQALALKGAQQNESAKAARAPSALLPLHPFPPSLSPSPHLGLRLNFPALTGDSRIGVHPDDFPAAVALAQQAGLQIKGLHFYRGTGTNATAAFTEAIDTVLLLASQLPDWSYLDFGGGFGYPYHHGGAAFDWSEFGTALSDRLTQLNRPLDLIIEPGRAAIAGCASLLAHVVSVKWQGEKQILGVDTTVANLSVPSVHGGYRAIVTWHNEPEGKPKQPLHLTDVCGNTTYSRDYLGKNCQLPALAIGDVVAVLDVGAYGYAMSSHFLHRPRPAEVLIEGNDHRLIRQREDYSTLLSNQVFGSGVL
;
A
#
# COMPACT_ATOMS: atom_id res chain seq x y z
N MET A 1 15.21 -26.04 -21.41
CA MET A 1 14.22 -25.33 -20.61
C MET A 1 14.54 -25.63 -19.15
N VAL A 2 15.01 -24.68 -18.39
CA VAL A 2 15.20 -24.81 -16.94
C VAL A 2 13.79 -24.89 -16.36
N ALA A 3 13.47 -25.98 -15.64
CA ALA A 3 12.18 -26.13 -14.99
C ALA A 3 11.98 -24.95 -14.02
N THR A 4 10.95 -24.15 -14.23
CA THR A 4 10.57 -23.11 -13.27
C THR A 4 10.26 -23.78 -11.94
N PRO A 5 10.83 -23.33 -10.83
CA PRO A 5 10.57 -23.92 -9.53
C PRO A 5 9.07 -23.87 -9.22
N THR A 6 8.51 -25.02 -8.84
CA THR A 6 7.11 -25.11 -8.45
C THR A 6 6.91 -24.29 -7.17
N PRO A 7 5.88 -23.41 -7.10
CA PRO A 7 5.58 -22.70 -5.88
C PRO A 7 5.32 -23.68 -4.72
N CYS A 8 5.86 -23.36 -3.55
CA CYS A 8 5.70 -24.20 -2.35
C CYS A 8 4.96 -23.43 -1.26
N PRO A 9 4.32 -24.13 -0.29
CA PRO A 9 3.75 -23.51 0.89
C PRO A 9 4.78 -22.64 1.65
N PRO A 10 4.37 -21.50 2.22
CA PRO A 10 5.29 -20.57 2.85
C PRO A 10 5.81 -21.04 4.22
N PHE A 11 5.10 -21.98 4.86
CA PHE A 11 5.41 -22.54 6.18
C PHE A 11 4.89 -23.98 6.30
N ALA A 12 5.20 -24.67 7.40
CA ALA A 12 4.83 -26.06 7.61
C ALA A 12 3.30 -26.27 7.70
N ASN A 13 2.82 -27.45 7.28
CA ASN A 13 1.40 -27.82 7.34
C ASN A 13 0.83 -27.74 8.77
N THR A 14 1.57 -28.23 9.75
CA THR A 14 1.17 -28.19 11.15
C THR A 14 0.91 -26.77 11.66
N LEU A 15 1.67 -25.79 11.18
CA LEU A 15 1.42 -24.39 11.50
C LEU A 15 0.17 -23.87 10.79
N ALA A 16 -0.06 -24.23 9.52
CA ALA A 16 -1.28 -23.84 8.82
C ALA A 16 -2.54 -24.35 9.52
N GLU A 17 -2.55 -25.62 9.93
CA GLU A 17 -3.64 -26.23 10.69
C GLU A 17 -3.84 -25.52 12.04
N THR A 18 -2.77 -25.31 12.80
CA THR A 18 -2.83 -24.59 14.09
C THR A 18 -3.42 -23.18 13.93
N LEU A 19 -3.02 -22.46 12.90
CA LEU A 19 -3.54 -21.09 12.63
C LEU A 19 -5.03 -21.13 12.30
N LEU A 20 -5.45 -22.05 11.43
CA LEU A 20 -6.86 -22.19 11.05
C LEU A 20 -7.73 -22.66 12.23
N ASP A 21 -7.25 -23.59 13.06
CA ASP A 21 -7.94 -24.03 14.26
C ASP A 21 -8.09 -22.89 15.27
N THR A 22 -7.05 -22.05 15.41
CA THR A 22 -7.04 -20.96 16.40
C THR A 22 -7.88 -19.75 15.94
N TYR A 23 -7.77 -19.37 14.68
CA TYR A 23 -8.33 -18.10 14.17
C TYR A 23 -9.46 -18.28 13.16
N GLY A 24 -9.73 -19.53 12.78
CA GLY A 24 -10.77 -19.90 11.80
C GLY A 24 -10.34 -19.69 10.34
N SER A 25 -11.17 -20.19 9.42
CA SER A 25 -11.00 -20.07 7.98
C SER A 25 -12.10 -19.17 7.38
N PRO A 26 -11.84 -18.46 6.26
CA PRO A 26 -10.54 -18.22 5.64
C PRO A 26 -9.66 -17.27 6.48
N LEU A 27 -8.34 -17.23 6.24
CA LEU A 27 -7.40 -16.50 7.08
C LEU A 27 -6.29 -15.83 6.26
N TYR A 28 -6.07 -14.53 6.44
CA TYR A 28 -4.85 -13.88 5.96
C TYR A 28 -3.71 -14.07 6.95
N VAL A 29 -2.59 -14.56 6.46
CA VAL A 29 -1.38 -14.81 7.27
C VAL A 29 -0.23 -14.01 6.70
N TYR A 30 0.41 -13.20 7.55
CA TYR A 30 1.57 -12.37 7.22
C TYR A 30 2.81 -12.91 7.93
N GLU A 31 3.92 -13.00 7.19
CA GLU A 31 5.23 -13.42 7.71
C GLU A 31 6.08 -12.19 8.03
N GLY A 32 6.15 -11.80 9.30
CA GLY A 32 6.85 -10.60 9.76
C GLY A 32 8.33 -10.62 9.43
N ASN A 33 9.01 -11.75 9.57
CA ASN A 33 10.42 -11.89 9.23
C ASN A 33 10.68 -11.65 7.73
N ARG A 34 9.84 -12.21 6.87
CA ARG A 34 9.93 -12.00 5.41
C ARG A 34 9.70 -10.54 5.04
N LEU A 35 8.75 -9.88 5.70
CA LEU A 35 8.51 -8.45 5.51
C LEU A 35 9.74 -7.62 5.90
N ARG A 36 10.33 -7.87 7.09
CA ARG A 36 11.54 -7.16 7.55
C ARG A 36 12.73 -7.38 6.62
N GLN A 37 12.93 -8.60 6.11
CA GLN A 37 13.98 -8.91 5.14
C GLN A 37 13.79 -8.14 3.82
N THR A 38 12.55 -8.06 3.32
CA THR A 38 12.24 -7.29 2.11
C THR A 38 12.49 -5.80 2.31
N ILE A 39 12.07 -5.22 3.43
CA ILE A 39 12.33 -3.83 3.80
C ILE A 39 13.85 -3.57 3.84
N GLN A 40 14.60 -4.42 4.50
CA GLN A 40 16.06 -4.31 4.59
C GLN A 40 16.74 -4.38 3.22
N HIS A 41 16.34 -5.34 2.38
CA HIS A 41 16.86 -5.50 1.02
C HIS A 41 16.64 -4.23 0.17
N ILE A 42 15.42 -3.70 0.16
CA ILE A 42 15.10 -2.49 -0.59
C ILE A 42 15.88 -1.29 -0.06
N THR A 43 15.97 -1.14 1.26
CA THR A 43 16.69 -0.04 1.90
C THR A 43 18.18 -0.06 1.53
N GLN A 44 18.81 -1.24 1.55
CA GLN A 44 20.24 -1.39 1.25
C GLN A 44 20.57 -1.24 -0.23
N ALA A 45 19.60 -1.46 -1.10
CA ALA A 45 19.83 -1.40 -2.55
C ALA A 45 19.98 0.02 -3.10
N ILE A 46 19.60 1.06 -2.35
CA ILE A 46 19.73 2.47 -2.78
C ILE A 46 20.74 3.17 -1.87
N PRO A 47 22.03 3.23 -2.27
CA PRO A 47 23.11 3.70 -1.41
C PRO A 47 23.21 5.22 -1.27
N TYR A 48 22.35 6.01 -1.91
CA TYR A 48 22.37 7.46 -1.79
C TYR A 48 22.04 7.89 -0.34
N PRO A 49 22.94 8.65 0.36
CA PRO A 49 22.87 8.81 1.82
C PRO A 49 21.68 9.65 2.30
N ARG A 50 21.03 10.42 1.41
CA ARG A 50 19.86 11.24 1.73
C ARG A 50 18.56 10.60 1.25
N THR A 51 18.53 9.26 1.14
CA THR A 51 17.33 8.52 0.77
C THR A 51 16.41 8.30 1.97
N ARG A 52 15.13 8.57 1.78
CA ARG A 52 14.03 8.23 2.69
C ARG A 52 13.05 7.32 1.97
N PHE A 53 12.63 6.28 2.66
CA PHE A 53 11.62 5.36 2.14
C PHE A 53 10.28 5.66 2.80
N HIS A 54 9.21 5.66 2.03
CA HIS A 54 7.85 5.82 2.52
C HIS A 54 7.00 4.66 2.02
N PHE A 55 6.41 3.90 2.94
CA PHE A 55 5.55 2.79 2.55
C PHE A 55 4.24 3.33 1.97
N ALA A 56 3.87 2.89 0.76
CA ALA A 56 2.60 3.27 0.14
C ALA A 56 1.43 2.49 0.80
N SER A 57 0.79 3.10 1.79
CA SER A 57 -0.22 2.49 2.67
C SER A 57 -1.46 1.99 1.96
N VAL A 58 -1.77 2.53 0.78
CA VAL A 58 -2.87 2.04 -0.08
C VAL A 58 -2.79 0.55 -0.39
N THR A 59 -1.59 -0.04 -0.33
CA THR A 59 -1.38 -1.48 -0.57
C THR A 59 -1.83 -2.34 0.60
N ASN A 60 -1.67 -1.85 1.83
CA ASN A 60 -2.13 -2.51 3.06
C ASN A 60 -2.10 -1.52 4.24
N GLY A 61 -3.26 -1.25 4.81
CA GLY A 61 -3.42 -0.30 5.93
C GLY A 61 -3.55 -0.98 7.31
N ASN A 62 -3.12 -2.24 7.49
CA ASN A 62 -3.15 -2.88 8.80
C ASN A 62 -2.14 -2.23 9.76
N ILE A 63 -2.60 -1.77 10.92
CA ILE A 63 -1.79 -1.01 11.90
C ILE A 63 -0.53 -1.77 12.32
N ALA A 64 -0.63 -3.08 12.56
CA ALA A 64 0.53 -3.89 12.98
C ALA A 64 1.61 -3.97 11.88
N LEU A 65 1.20 -4.01 10.61
CA LEU A 65 2.12 -4.00 9.48
C LEU A 65 2.73 -2.62 9.27
N LEU A 66 1.94 -1.55 9.41
CA LEU A 66 2.44 -0.17 9.37
C LEU A 66 3.48 0.09 10.46
N GLN A 67 3.31 -0.50 11.65
CA GLN A 67 4.29 -0.41 12.74
C GLN A 67 5.63 -1.05 12.38
N ILE A 68 5.65 -2.17 11.64
CA ILE A 68 6.90 -2.79 11.16
C ILE A 68 7.67 -1.84 10.25
N PHE A 69 7.00 -1.14 9.32
CA PHE A 69 7.65 -0.14 8.47
C PHE A 69 8.19 1.03 9.29
N ARG A 70 7.41 1.55 10.24
CA ARG A 70 7.85 2.62 11.13
C ARG A 70 9.08 2.22 11.95
N GLU A 71 9.09 1.03 12.53
CA GLU A 71 10.20 0.48 13.32
C GLU A 71 11.48 0.31 12.47
N ALA A 72 11.31 0.02 11.18
CA ALA A 72 12.41 -0.02 10.21
C ALA A 72 12.89 1.37 9.77
N GLY A 73 12.32 2.45 10.29
CA GLY A 73 12.70 3.83 9.96
C GLY A 73 12.07 4.37 8.68
N TRP A 74 11.13 3.64 8.06
CA TRP A 74 10.39 4.16 6.91
C TRP A 74 9.32 5.16 7.35
N GLY A 75 9.03 6.12 6.49
CA GLY A 75 7.85 6.97 6.58
C GLY A 75 6.62 6.31 5.94
N LEU A 76 5.55 7.07 5.85
CA LEU A 76 4.28 6.65 5.23
C LEU A 76 3.95 7.56 4.05
N HIS A 77 3.67 6.96 2.90
CA HIS A 77 3.02 7.63 1.77
C HIS A 77 1.52 7.42 1.85
N ALA A 78 0.78 8.51 1.86
CA ALA A 78 -0.66 8.56 1.97
C ALA A 78 -1.30 9.15 0.70
N ASN A 79 -2.32 8.48 0.16
CA ASN A 79 -3.11 8.96 -0.98
C ASN A 79 -4.41 9.66 -0.53
N THR A 80 -4.87 9.37 0.68
CA THR A 80 -6.14 9.86 1.22
C THR A 80 -5.99 10.32 2.67
N PRO A 81 -6.91 11.14 3.19
CA PRO A 81 -6.98 11.43 4.63
C PRO A 81 -7.12 10.16 5.50
N GLY A 82 -7.77 9.11 4.98
CA GLY A 82 -7.87 7.82 5.68
C GLY A 82 -6.51 7.14 5.89
N ASP A 83 -5.62 7.20 4.90
CA ASP A 83 -4.25 6.68 5.04
C ASP A 83 -3.47 7.42 6.13
N ILE A 84 -3.60 8.75 6.17
CA ILE A 84 -2.99 9.59 7.22
C ILE A 84 -3.51 9.19 8.60
N TYR A 85 -4.83 9.04 8.72
CA TYR A 85 -5.47 8.65 9.97
C TYR A 85 -4.94 7.31 10.48
N LEU A 86 -4.83 6.30 9.61
CA LEU A 86 -4.24 5.01 9.95
C LEU A 86 -2.75 5.14 10.34
N GLY A 87 -1.99 5.95 9.61
CA GLY A 87 -0.59 6.21 9.91
C GLY A 87 -0.38 6.83 11.29
N LEU A 88 -1.16 7.84 11.64
CA LEU A 88 -1.12 8.47 12.95
C LEU A 88 -1.44 7.46 14.07
N HIS A 89 -2.42 6.58 13.86
CA HIS A 89 -2.76 5.51 14.81
C HIS A 89 -1.70 4.40 14.88
N ALA A 90 -0.94 4.18 13.79
CA ALA A 90 0.23 3.29 13.82
C ALA A 90 1.44 3.94 14.54
N GLY A 91 1.32 5.21 14.94
CA GLY A 91 2.33 5.95 15.69
C GLY A 91 3.36 6.68 14.83
N PHE A 92 3.12 6.87 13.52
CA PHE A 92 3.94 7.76 12.71
C PHE A 92 3.80 9.20 13.20
N HIS A 93 4.93 9.90 13.34
CA HIS A 93 4.89 11.34 13.53
C HIS A 93 4.42 12.02 12.24
N PRO A 94 3.63 13.12 12.28
CA PRO A 94 3.15 13.78 11.07
C PRO A 94 4.23 14.14 10.04
N SER A 95 5.44 14.48 10.49
CA SER A 95 6.59 14.76 9.60
C SER A 95 7.14 13.52 8.87
N GLN A 96 6.72 12.32 9.27
CA GLN A 96 7.06 11.06 8.60
C GLN A 96 5.99 10.64 7.58
N ILE A 97 4.90 11.41 7.48
CA ILE A 97 3.81 11.14 6.55
C ILE A 97 3.89 12.14 5.40
N LEU A 98 3.95 11.61 4.19
CA LEU A 98 3.91 12.38 2.95
C LEU A 98 2.54 12.14 2.29
N TYR A 99 1.87 13.22 1.90
CA TYR A 99 0.62 13.15 1.16
C TYR A 99 0.84 13.35 -0.34
N SER A 100 0.32 12.43 -1.15
CA SER A 100 0.35 12.52 -2.62
C SER A 100 -0.95 11.98 -3.20
N GLY A 101 -2.07 12.61 -2.87
CA GLY A 101 -3.41 12.27 -3.34
C GLY A 101 -3.94 13.24 -4.36
N SER A 102 -5.24 13.18 -4.62
CA SER A 102 -5.94 13.97 -5.62
C SER A 102 -7.32 14.40 -5.12
N ASN A 103 -7.79 15.54 -5.62
CA ASN A 103 -9.18 16.01 -5.46
C ASN A 103 -9.65 16.15 -4.01
N LEU A 104 -8.80 16.62 -3.10
CA LEU A 104 -9.25 17.01 -1.76
C LEU A 104 -10.25 18.18 -1.85
N ASN A 105 -11.27 18.12 -1.02
CA ASN A 105 -12.09 19.29 -0.73
C ASN A 105 -11.42 20.17 0.36
N ARG A 106 -11.98 21.37 0.60
CA ARG A 106 -11.41 22.32 1.56
C ARG A 106 -11.36 21.76 2.99
N ALA A 107 -12.37 21.02 3.42
CA ALA A 107 -12.41 20.46 4.78
C ALA A 107 -11.33 19.39 4.97
N GLU A 108 -11.12 18.55 3.98
CA GLU A 108 -10.05 17.54 3.98
C GLU A 108 -8.66 18.19 3.96
N MET A 109 -8.44 19.20 3.11
CA MET A 109 -7.18 19.95 3.08
C MET A 109 -6.88 20.62 4.43
N GLU A 110 -7.90 21.25 5.05
CA GLU A 110 -7.80 21.83 6.39
C GLU A 110 -7.46 20.76 7.44
N GLN A 111 -8.05 19.57 7.32
CA GLN A 111 -7.79 18.45 8.22
C GLN A 111 -6.35 17.93 8.13
N LEU A 112 -5.75 17.84 6.94
CA LEU A 112 -4.34 17.49 6.78
C LEU A 112 -3.43 18.43 7.59
N PHE A 113 -3.64 19.74 7.46
CA PHE A 113 -2.87 20.73 8.21
C PHE A 113 -3.11 20.65 9.72
N ARG A 114 -4.35 20.38 10.15
CA ARG A 114 -4.68 20.15 11.57
C ARG A 114 -3.98 18.92 12.14
N TRP A 115 -3.76 17.90 11.33
CA TRP A 115 -2.98 16.72 11.71
C TRP A 115 -1.46 16.96 11.65
N GLY A 116 -1.02 18.12 11.22
CA GLY A 116 0.39 18.49 11.16
C GLY A 116 1.13 17.93 9.94
N ILE A 117 0.42 17.54 8.90
CA ILE A 117 1.05 17.08 7.65
C ILE A 117 1.70 18.27 6.97
N THR A 118 2.99 18.16 6.67
CA THR A 118 3.79 19.23 6.11
C THR A 118 4.37 18.95 4.74
N THR A 119 4.40 17.72 4.28
CA THR A 119 4.91 17.36 2.94
C THR A 119 3.75 16.92 2.06
N LEU A 120 3.48 17.69 1.00
CA LEU A 120 2.38 17.45 0.07
C LEU A 120 2.86 17.54 -1.37
N ASN A 121 2.69 16.47 -2.14
CA ASN A 121 2.86 16.45 -3.59
C ASN A 121 1.50 16.66 -4.26
N LEU A 122 1.30 17.82 -4.85
CA LEU A 122 0.00 18.23 -5.41
C LEU A 122 -0.07 17.89 -6.90
N ASP A 123 -1.23 17.48 -7.34
CA ASP A 123 -1.45 16.89 -8.66
C ASP A 123 -2.07 17.82 -9.69
N SER A 124 -2.35 19.05 -9.31
CA SER A 124 -2.93 20.06 -10.22
C SER A 124 -2.79 21.48 -9.68
N LEU A 125 -2.89 22.48 -10.56
CA LEU A 125 -2.92 23.89 -10.16
C LEU A 125 -4.12 24.19 -9.24
N ALA A 126 -5.27 23.56 -9.48
CA ALA A 126 -6.46 23.74 -8.66
C ALA A 126 -6.25 23.22 -7.21
N GLN A 127 -5.60 22.06 -7.04
CA GLN A 127 -5.26 21.52 -5.73
C GLN A 127 -4.17 22.37 -5.04
N LEU A 128 -3.21 22.89 -5.79
CA LEU A 128 -2.22 23.83 -5.27
C LEU A 128 -2.87 25.13 -4.79
N GLN A 129 -3.79 25.68 -5.57
CA GLN A 129 -4.54 26.88 -5.18
C GLN A 129 -5.33 26.64 -3.88
N LEU A 130 -6.08 25.53 -3.81
CA LEU A 130 -6.82 25.14 -2.60
C LEU A 130 -5.90 24.98 -1.39
N CYS A 131 -4.74 24.39 -1.57
CA CYS A 131 -3.71 24.23 -0.53
C CYS A 131 -3.24 25.60 -0.02
N CYS A 132 -2.86 26.51 -0.91
CA CYS A 132 -2.39 27.85 -0.61
C CYS A 132 -3.45 28.67 0.15
N GLU A 133 -4.68 28.71 -0.36
CA GLU A 133 -5.80 29.42 0.27
C GLU A 133 -6.12 28.87 1.67
N THR A 134 -6.12 27.53 1.81
CA THR A 134 -6.40 26.88 3.09
C THR A 134 -5.32 27.17 4.10
N TRP A 135 -4.05 27.11 3.71
CA TRP A 135 -2.92 27.46 4.54
C TRP A 135 -2.99 28.91 5.05
N GLN A 136 -3.21 29.86 4.14
CA GLN A 136 -3.35 31.28 4.50
C GLN A 136 -4.52 31.53 5.48
N ALA A 137 -5.67 30.91 5.23
CA ALA A 137 -6.83 31.03 6.10
C ALA A 137 -6.57 30.50 7.52
N LEU A 138 -5.85 29.38 7.64
CA LEU A 138 -5.47 28.81 8.94
C LEU A 138 -4.43 29.67 9.66
N ALA A 139 -3.44 30.23 8.94
CA ALA A 139 -2.44 31.13 9.49
C ALA A 139 -3.07 32.38 10.06
N LEU A 140 -4.04 33.00 9.38
CA LEU A 140 -4.80 34.16 9.87
C LEU A 140 -5.62 33.81 11.11
N LYS A 141 -6.33 32.69 11.14
CA LYS A 141 -7.10 32.24 12.32
C LYS A 141 -6.18 32.00 13.52
N GLY A 142 -5.02 31.39 13.32
CA GLY A 142 -4.03 31.11 14.36
C GLY A 142 -3.46 32.43 14.97
N ALA A 143 -3.18 33.44 14.14
CA ALA A 143 -2.74 34.76 14.60
C ALA A 143 -3.80 35.46 15.47
N GLN A 144 -5.06 35.45 15.05
CA GLN A 144 -6.17 36.02 15.81
C GLN A 144 -6.41 35.33 17.15
N GLN A 145 -6.32 34.00 17.19
CA GLN A 145 -6.46 33.23 18.44
C GLN A 145 -5.31 33.49 19.41
N ASN A 146 -4.08 33.66 18.95
CA ASN A 146 -2.94 34.00 19.80
C ASN A 146 -3.05 35.39 20.39
N GLU A 147 -3.59 36.35 19.66
CA GLU A 147 -3.88 37.70 20.20
C GLU A 147 -4.98 37.65 21.28
N SER A 148 -6.04 36.89 21.03
CA SER A 148 -7.15 36.73 21.98
C SER A 148 -6.74 35.96 23.24
N ALA A 149 -5.88 34.91 23.09
CA ALA A 149 -5.37 34.11 24.22
C ALA A 149 -4.38 34.91 25.12
N LYS A 150 -3.64 35.85 24.55
CA LYS A 150 -2.83 36.80 25.35
C LYS A 150 -3.68 37.73 26.18
N ALA A 151 -4.92 37.97 25.77
CA ALA A 151 -5.87 38.84 26.49
C ALA A 151 -6.71 38.08 27.53
N ALA A 152 -6.82 36.78 27.48
CA ALA A 152 -7.64 35.95 28.38
C ALA A 152 -6.78 34.93 29.16
N ARG A 153 -6.39 35.29 30.39
CA ARG A 153 -5.86 34.36 31.39
C ARG A 153 -7.00 33.74 32.19
N ALA A 154 -7.37 32.50 31.84
CA ALA A 154 -8.08 31.58 32.74
C ALA A 154 -7.82 30.11 32.37
N PRO A 155 -7.55 29.23 33.34
CA PRO A 155 -7.32 27.78 33.05
C PRO A 155 -8.67 27.07 32.97
N SER A 156 -8.96 26.47 31.83
CA SER A 156 -10.05 25.52 31.73
C SER A 156 -9.48 24.17 31.31
N ALA A 157 -9.53 23.23 32.23
CA ALA A 157 -9.14 21.86 32.03
C ALA A 157 -10.32 21.09 31.43
N LEU A 158 -10.26 20.80 30.15
CA LEU A 158 -10.90 19.65 29.48
C LEU A 158 -10.02 19.30 28.30
N LEU A 159 -9.42 18.12 28.38
CA LEU A 159 -8.58 17.55 27.33
C LEU A 159 -9.44 17.25 26.09
N PRO A 160 -9.13 17.83 24.92
CA PRO A 160 -9.76 17.42 23.67
C PRO A 160 -9.17 16.09 23.19
N LEU A 161 -10.00 15.27 22.59
CA LEU A 161 -9.71 13.98 21.94
C LEU A 161 -8.74 14.08 20.72
N HIS A 162 -7.91 15.10 20.63
CA HIS A 162 -6.90 15.30 19.59
C HIS A 162 -5.52 15.50 20.22
N PRO A 163 -4.55 14.61 19.96
CA PRO A 163 -3.23 14.65 20.59
C PRO A 163 -2.28 15.73 20.07
N PHE A 164 -2.74 16.69 19.25
CA PHE A 164 -1.87 17.67 18.62
C PHE A 164 -2.27 19.12 18.96
N PRO A 165 -1.31 19.97 19.38
CA PRO A 165 -1.57 21.37 19.67
C PRO A 165 -1.87 22.17 18.40
N PRO A 166 -2.70 23.23 18.46
CA PRO A 166 -3.10 24.03 17.31
C PRO A 166 -2.04 25.09 16.93
N SER A 167 -0.77 24.78 16.95
CA SER A 167 0.25 25.67 16.40
C SER A 167 0.57 25.27 14.98
N LEU A 168 0.15 26.08 14.01
CA LEU A 168 0.61 26.01 12.63
C LEU A 168 2.12 26.27 12.59
N SER A 169 2.92 25.23 12.52
CA SER A 169 4.35 25.31 12.16
C SER A 169 4.92 23.90 12.01
N PRO A 170 5.79 23.66 11.07
CA PRO A 170 6.39 24.56 10.08
C PRO A 170 5.57 24.74 8.81
N SER A 171 5.95 25.73 7.95
CA SER A 171 5.37 25.90 6.62
C SER A 171 5.42 24.61 5.79
N PRO A 172 4.39 24.31 5.00
CA PRO A 172 4.36 23.08 4.21
C PRO A 172 5.46 23.06 3.15
N HIS A 173 6.03 21.88 2.97
CA HIS A 173 6.94 21.55 1.87
C HIS A 173 6.11 21.06 0.70
N LEU A 174 5.91 21.91 -0.30
CA LEU A 174 5.11 21.57 -1.46
C LEU A 174 5.97 20.95 -2.54
N GLY A 175 5.45 19.90 -3.17
CA GLY A 175 5.95 19.32 -4.39
C GLY A 175 4.86 19.28 -5.46
N LEU A 176 5.26 19.12 -6.70
CA LEU A 176 4.36 18.89 -7.83
C LEU A 176 4.47 17.44 -8.27
N ARG A 177 3.33 16.77 -8.42
CA ARG A 177 3.31 15.49 -9.11
C ARG A 177 3.45 15.73 -10.60
N LEU A 178 4.45 15.11 -11.21
CA LEU A 178 4.75 15.27 -12.63
C LEU A 178 3.69 14.55 -13.49
N ASN A 179 3.15 15.28 -14.48
CA ASN A 179 2.45 14.71 -15.62
C ASN A 179 3.25 15.01 -16.88
N PHE A 180 3.97 14.02 -17.37
CA PHE A 180 4.74 14.11 -18.61
C PHE A 180 4.48 12.84 -19.42
N PRO A 181 3.62 12.88 -20.45
CA PRO A 181 3.09 11.69 -21.13
C PRO A 181 4.15 10.70 -21.62
N ALA A 182 5.31 11.17 -22.03
CA ALA A 182 6.43 10.31 -22.43
C ALA A 182 6.93 9.39 -21.28
N LEU A 183 6.78 9.79 -20.03
CA LEU A 183 7.17 9.03 -18.85
C LEU A 183 5.98 8.45 -18.07
N THR A 184 4.89 9.19 -17.95
CA THR A 184 3.75 8.86 -17.08
C THR A 184 2.57 8.24 -17.83
N GLY A 185 2.68 8.15 -19.16
CA GLY A 185 1.56 7.77 -20.02
C GLY A 185 0.44 8.81 -20.02
N ASP A 186 -0.73 8.43 -20.56
CA ASP A 186 -1.93 9.26 -20.54
C ASP A 186 -2.54 9.25 -19.12
N SER A 187 -2.08 10.16 -18.26
CA SER A 187 -2.50 10.29 -16.87
C SER A 187 -3.38 11.52 -16.68
N ARG A 188 -4.52 11.33 -16.02
CA ARG A 188 -5.39 12.45 -15.57
C ARG A 188 -4.82 13.22 -14.37
N ILE A 189 -3.72 12.74 -13.78
CA ILE A 189 -3.16 13.22 -12.50
C ILE A 189 -1.78 13.80 -12.77
N GLY A 190 -1.52 14.98 -12.22
CA GLY A 190 -0.22 15.63 -12.25
C GLY A 190 -0.24 16.95 -12.99
N VAL A 191 0.83 17.74 -12.81
CA VAL A 191 1.07 19.06 -13.40
C VAL A 191 2.04 18.89 -14.55
N HIS A 192 1.67 19.42 -15.73
CA HIS A 192 2.56 19.41 -16.90
C HIS A 192 3.74 20.38 -16.67
N PRO A 193 4.95 20.12 -17.17
CA PRO A 193 6.10 21.01 -17.01
C PRO A 193 5.84 22.45 -17.49
N ASP A 194 5.04 22.64 -18.54
CA ASP A 194 4.68 23.98 -19.04
C ASP A 194 3.92 24.82 -18.01
N ASP A 195 3.26 24.17 -17.04
CA ASP A 195 2.51 24.83 -15.97
C ASP A 195 3.36 25.08 -14.70
N PHE A 196 4.63 24.63 -14.64
CA PHE A 196 5.50 24.84 -13.49
C PHE A 196 5.69 26.32 -13.15
N PRO A 197 5.90 27.25 -14.11
CA PRO A 197 6.00 28.67 -13.80
C PRO A 197 4.73 29.22 -13.10
N ALA A 198 3.55 28.80 -13.57
CA ALA A 198 2.28 29.19 -12.97
C ALA A 198 2.13 28.61 -11.55
N ALA A 199 2.53 27.36 -11.33
CA ALA A 199 2.53 26.73 -10.01
C ALA A 199 3.47 27.45 -9.03
N VAL A 200 4.68 27.79 -9.46
CA VAL A 200 5.64 28.55 -8.65
C VAL A 200 5.10 29.92 -8.28
N ALA A 201 4.56 30.67 -9.25
CA ALA A 201 3.97 31.98 -8.99
C ALA A 201 2.81 31.90 -7.99
N LEU A 202 1.93 30.90 -8.13
CA LEU A 202 0.80 30.68 -7.23
C LEU A 202 1.26 30.39 -5.78
N ALA A 203 2.25 29.53 -5.61
CA ALA A 203 2.82 29.23 -4.29
C ALA A 203 3.48 30.47 -3.65
N GLN A 204 4.26 31.23 -4.44
CA GLN A 204 4.93 32.46 -3.97
C GLN A 204 3.92 33.53 -3.51
N GLN A 205 2.80 33.71 -4.21
CA GLN A 205 1.72 34.61 -3.80
C GLN A 205 1.13 34.24 -2.42
N ALA A 206 1.19 32.97 -2.06
CA ALA A 206 0.76 32.48 -0.76
C ALA A 206 1.88 32.50 0.32
N GLY A 207 3.08 32.96 -0.02
CA GLY A 207 4.26 32.93 0.85
C GLY A 207 4.84 31.52 1.00
N LEU A 208 4.58 30.63 0.04
CA LEU A 208 5.03 29.23 0.02
C LEU A 208 6.01 28.99 -1.16
N GLN A 209 6.68 27.84 -1.13
CA GLN A 209 7.64 27.45 -2.15
C GLN A 209 7.37 26.03 -2.64
N ILE A 210 7.54 25.82 -3.94
CA ILE A 210 7.59 24.47 -4.53
C ILE A 210 9.00 23.95 -4.35
N LYS A 211 9.15 22.93 -3.49
CA LYS A 211 10.45 22.37 -3.09
C LYS A 211 10.75 21.00 -3.68
N GLY A 212 9.79 20.38 -4.33
CA GLY A 212 9.97 19.02 -4.82
C GLY A 212 9.25 18.72 -6.12
N LEU A 213 9.75 17.69 -6.78
CA LEU A 213 9.07 17.03 -7.88
C LEU A 213 8.79 15.57 -7.47
N HIS A 214 7.54 15.13 -7.63
CA HIS A 214 7.12 13.76 -7.45
C HIS A 214 6.90 13.11 -8.80
N PHE A 215 7.54 11.98 -9.01
CA PHE A 215 7.40 11.17 -10.21
C PHE A 215 6.71 9.85 -9.89
N TYR A 216 5.77 9.43 -10.71
CA TYR A 216 5.14 8.11 -10.62
C TYR A 216 4.95 7.54 -12.02
N ARG A 217 5.70 6.47 -12.31
CA ARG A 217 5.71 5.88 -13.65
C ARG A 217 4.42 5.14 -14.01
N GLY A 218 3.65 4.70 -13.04
CA GLY A 218 2.49 3.83 -13.26
C GLY A 218 2.56 2.55 -12.43
N THR A 219 1.56 1.70 -12.57
CA THR A 219 1.35 0.58 -11.64
C THR A 219 2.20 -0.64 -11.98
N GLY A 220 3.07 -1.04 -11.06
CA GLY A 220 3.56 -2.40 -10.90
C GLY A 220 4.32 -3.01 -12.07
N THR A 221 5.39 -2.39 -12.57
CA THR A 221 6.28 -3.01 -13.55
C THR A 221 7.56 -3.55 -12.91
N ASN A 222 8.01 -4.73 -13.40
CA ASN A 222 9.32 -5.31 -13.07
C ASN A 222 10.42 -4.89 -14.08
N ALA A 223 10.09 -4.03 -15.05
CA ALA A 223 11.06 -3.55 -16.03
C ALA A 223 11.97 -2.49 -15.40
N THR A 224 13.11 -2.89 -14.86
CA THR A 224 14.09 -2.00 -14.23
C THR A 224 14.55 -0.91 -15.18
N ALA A 225 14.87 -1.24 -16.44
CA ALA A 225 15.26 -0.31 -17.47
C ALA A 225 14.28 0.87 -17.62
N ALA A 226 13.00 0.60 -17.49
CA ALA A 226 11.97 1.62 -17.58
C ALA A 226 12.06 2.71 -16.50
N PHE A 227 12.65 2.39 -15.35
CA PHE A 227 12.92 3.37 -14.28
C PHE A 227 14.29 4.03 -14.45
N THR A 228 15.32 3.27 -14.80
CA THR A 228 16.66 3.82 -14.99
C THR A 228 16.73 4.81 -16.15
N GLU A 229 16.07 4.53 -17.27
CA GLU A 229 15.96 5.43 -18.43
C GLU A 229 15.21 6.73 -18.13
N ALA A 230 14.31 6.73 -17.14
CA ALA A 230 13.56 7.92 -16.75
C ALA A 230 14.38 8.91 -15.91
N ILE A 231 15.47 8.48 -15.26
CA ILE A 231 16.19 9.27 -14.25
C ILE A 231 16.63 10.63 -14.81
N ASP A 232 17.33 10.65 -15.92
CA ASP A 232 17.91 11.89 -16.48
C ASP A 232 16.80 12.88 -16.88
N THR A 233 15.71 12.40 -17.47
CA THR A 233 14.58 13.24 -17.83
C THR A 233 13.87 13.82 -16.60
N VAL A 234 13.66 13.00 -15.57
CA VAL A 234 13.03 13.45 -14.31
C VAL A 234 13.89 14.51 -13.63
N LEU A 235 15.22 14.32 -13.58
CA LEU A 235 16.16 15.29 -13.02
C LEU A 235 16.17 16.60 -13.80
N LEU A 236 16.15 16.53 -15.13
CA LEU A 236 16.06 17.71 -16.00
C LEU A 236 14.77 18.50 -15.75
N LEU A 237 13.63 17.82 -15.63
CA LEU A 237 12.34 18.47 -15.35
C LEU A 237 12.32 19.05 -13.93
N ALA A 238 12.85 18.35 -12.94
CA ALA A 238 12.94 18.86 -11.58
C ALA A 238 13.80 20.13 -11.49
N SER A 239 14.86 20.24 -12.29
CA SER A 239 15.73 21.42 -12.33
C SER A 239 15.07 22.71 -12.83
N GLN A 240 13.86 22.61 -13.43
CA GLN A 240 13.07 23.77 -13.81
C GLN A 240 12.35 24.44 -12.61
N LEU A 241 12.30 23.75 -11.47
CA LEU A 241 11.75 24.32 -10.23
C LEU A 241 12.88 25.06 -9.49
N PRO A 242 12.74 26.38 -9.22
CA PRO A 242 13.84 27.20 -8.74
C PRO A 242 14.37 26.78 -7.37
N ASP A 243 13.46 26.34 -6.48
CA ASP A 243 13.77 26.04 -5.08
C ASP A 243 13.76 24.51 -4.77
N TRP A 244 13.83 23.66 -5.79
CA TRP A 244 13.73 22.23 -5.55
C TRP A 244 14.87 21.69 -4.68
N SER A 245 14.52 20.97 -3.67
CA SER A 245 15.43 20.42 -2.66
C SER A 245 15.15 18.95 -2.37
N TYR A 246 14.07 18.38 -2.90
CA TYR A 246 13.82 16.96 -2.86
C TYR A 246 13.25 16.42 -4.18
N LEU A 247 13.60 15.19 -4.48
CA LEU A 247 13.02 14.40 -5.53
C LEU A 247 12.28 13.23 -4.88
N ASP A 248 10.99 13.13 -5.13
CA ASP A 248 10.21 11.96 -4.81
C ASP A 248 10.08 11.11 -6.08
N PHE A 249 10.86 10.03 -6.15
CA PHE A 249 10.84 9.13 -7.30
C PHE A 249 9.64 8.18 -7.27
N GLY A 250 8.79 8.30 -6.25
CA GLY A 250 7.52 7.62 -6.12
C GLY A 250 7.61 6.12 -5.95
N GLY A 251 6.54 5.48 -6.37
CA GLY A 251 6.34 4.04 -6.35
C GLY A 251 6.20 3.44 -7.75
N GLY A 252 5.41 2.37 -7.85
CA GLY A 252 5.17 1.67 -9.11
C GLY A 252 6.09 0.46 -9.33
N PHE A 253 6.95 0.15 -8.38
CA PHE A 253 7.82 -1.03 -8.40
C PHE A 253 7.00 -2.32 -8.33
N GLY A 254 7.24 -3.23 -9.28
CA GLY A 254 6.51 -4.48 -9.42
C GLY A 254 6.93 -5.55 -8.42
N TYR A 255 6.22 -6.67 -8.48
CA TYR A 255 6.52 -7.90 -7.75
C TYR A 255 6.40 -9.08 -8.72
N PRO A 256 7.32 -10.06 -8.72
CA PRO A 256 7.32 -11.18 -9.65
C PRO A 256 6.32 -12.27 -9.21
N TYR A 257 5.03 -12.07 -9.47
CA TYR A 257 3.98 -13.03 -9.08
C TYR A 257 4.08 -14.40 -9.78
N HIS A 258 4.70 -14.45 -10.96
CA HIS A 258 5.00 -15.72 -11.63
C HIS A 258 6.38 -16.20 -11.21
N HIS A 259 6.47 -17.44 -10.74
CA HIS A 259 7.75 -18.06 -10.43
C HIS A 259 8.65 -18.11 -11.69
N GLY A 260 9.89 -17.64 -11.54
CA GLY A 260 10.81 -17.48 -12.66
C GLY A 260 10.54 -16.26 -13.55
N GLY A 261 9.56 -15.44 -13.24
CA GLY A 261 9.36 -14.13 -13.87
C GLY A 261 10.47 -13.13 -13.50
N ALA A 262 10.73 -12.17 -14.39
CA ALA A 262 11.68 -11.09 -14.09
C ALA A 262 11.26 -10.34 -12.82
N ALA A 263 12.18 -10.18 -11.89
CA ALA A 263 12.03 -9.31 -10.73
C ALA A 263 12.58 -7.93 -11.04
N PHE A 264 12.11 -6.90 -10.32
CA PHE A 264 12.72 -5.58 -10.36
C PHE A 264 14.11 -5.65 -9.73
N ASP A 265 15.13 -5.20 -10.44
CA ASP A 265 16.51 -5.14 -9.94
C ASP A 265 16.72 -3.84 -9.15
N TRP A 266 16.55 -3.95 -7.85
CA TRP A 266 16.72 -2.83 -6.92
C TRP A 266 18.16 -2.30 -6.89
N SER A 267 19.17 -3.18 -7.07
CA SER A 267 20.57 -2.80 -7.02
C SER A 267 20.98 -2.03 -8.27
N GLU A 268 20.57 -2.48 -9.45
CA GLU A 268 20.77 -1.76 -10.71
C GLU A 268 20.13 -0.37 -10.65
N PHE A 269 18.84 -0.31 -10.30
CA PHE A 269 18.13 0.96 -10.18
C PHE A 269 18.75 1.89 -9.13
N GLY A 270 19.01 1.34 -7.93
CA GLY A 270 19.55 2.12 -6.82
C GLY A 270 20.93 2.70 -7.10
N THR A 271 21.80 1.94 -7.75
CA THR A 271 23.13 2.41 -8.18
C THR A 271 22.99 3.50 -9.23
N ALA A 272 22.21 3.26 -10.30
CA ALA A 272 22.01 4.24 -11.36
C ALA A 272 21.46 5.58 -10.84
N LEU A 273 20.44 5.53 -9.97
CA LEU A 273 19.86 6.73 -9.37
C LEU A 273 20.83 7.45 -8.44
N SER A 274 21.55 6.70 -7.59
CA SER A 274 22.52 7.26 -6.64
C SER A 274 23.67 7.97 -7.34
N ASP A 275 24.20 7.38 -8.41
CA ASP A 275 25.27 7.97 -9.22
C ASP A 275 24.83 9.30 -9.84
N ARG A 276 23.64 9.36 -10.41
CA ARG A 276 23.09 10.58 -11.01
C ARG A 276 22.88 11.69 -9.97
N LEU A 277 22.32 11.34 -8.79
CA LEU A 277 22.09 12.30 -7.71
C LEU A 277 23.41 12.84 -7.14
N THR A 278 24.44 11.99 -7.03
CA THR A 278 25.76 12.40 -6.57
C THR A 278 26.43 13.37 -7.56
N GLN A 279 26.26 13.16 -8.87
CA GLN A 279 26.78 14.03 -9.91
C GLN A 279 26.17 15.43 -9.92
N LEU A 280 25.00 15.64 -9.33
CA LEU A 280 24.38 16.97 -9.24
C LEU A 280 25.18 17.95 -8.37
N ASN A 281 26.13 17.46 -7.59
CA ASN A 281 27.01 18.26 -6.71
C ASN A 281 26.25 19.25 -5.81
N ARG A 282 25.05 18.88 -5.36
CA ARG A 282 24.22 19.64 -4.43
C ARG A 282 23.44 18.66 -3.52
N PRO A 283 23.18 19.04 -2.26
CA PRO A 283 22.37 18.20 -1.39
C PRO A 283 20.93 18.16 -1.88
N LEU A 284 20.42 16.96 -2.13
CA LEU A 284 19.05 16.70 -2.53
C LEU A 284 18.49 15.55 -1.70
N ASP A 285 17.31 15.70 -1.12
CA ASP A 285 16.62 14.60 -0.46
C ASP A 285 15.95 13.71 -1.51
N LEU A 286 16.15 12.40 -1.42
CA LEU A 286 15.50 11.42 -2.25
C LEU A 286 14.39 10.73 -1.45
N ILE A 287 13.21 10.60 -2.04
CA ILE A 287 12.09 9.84 -1.50
C ILE A 287 11.77 8.71 -2.48
N ILE A 288 11.55 7.51 -1.95
CA ILE A 288 11.10 6.31 -2.67
C ILE A 288 9.89 5.75 -1.95
N GLU A 289 8.84 5.40 -2.72
CA GLU A 289 7.54 4.98 -2.17
C GLU A 289 7.19 3.52 -2.51
N PRO A 290 7.93 2.52 -2.06
CA PRO A 290 7.60 1.14 -2.35
C PRO A 290 6.29 0.73 -1.64
N GLY A 291 5.35 0.21 -2.43
CA GLY A 291 4.13 -0.41 -1.90
C GLY A 291 4.13 -1.90 -2.19
N ARG A 292 3.66 -2.27 -3.39
CA ARG A 292 3.55 -3.66 -3.85
C ARG A 292 4.84 -4.46 -3.64
N ALA A 293 5.97 -3.95 -4.10
CA ALA A 293 7.26 -4.63 -3.99
C ALA A 293 7.68 -4.90 -2.54
N ALA A 294 7.26 -4.05 -1.61
CA ALA A 294 7.64 -4.15 -0.20
C ALA A 294 6.84 -5.22 0.57
N ILE A 295 5.56 -5.44 0.22
CA ILE A 295 4.68 -6.24 1.07
C ILE A 295 4.01 -7.43 0.37
N ALA A 296 3.97 -7.48 -0.98
CA ALA A 296 3.21 -8.51 -1.69
C ALA A 296 3.57 -9.93 -1.24
N GLY A 297 4.87 -10.24 -1.20
CA GLY A 297 5.36 -11.60 -0.96
C GLY A 297 5.30 -12.09 0.48
N CYS A 298 4.94 -11.23 1.44
CA CYS A 298 4.95 -11.64 2.84
C CYS A 298 3.63 -12.22 3.34
N ALA A 299 2.63 -12.41 2.47
CA ALA A 299 1.32 -12.88 2.94
C ALA A 299 0.69 -13.93 2.04
N SER A 300 -0.11 -14.78 2.68
CA SER A 300 -0.93 -15.81 2.05
C SER A 300 -2.37 -15.74 2.57
N LEU A 301 -3.34 -16.13 1.73
CA LEU A 301 -4.72 -16.36 2.13
C LEU A 301 -4.96 -17.86 2.19
N LEU A 302 -5.21 -18.37 3.39
CA LEU A 302 -5.55 -19.76 3.66
C LEU A 302 -7.06 -19.96 3.55
N ALA A 303 -7.47 -21.09 2.98
CA ALA A 303 -8.87 -21.47 2.88
C ALA A 303 -9.02 -23.00 2.88
N HIS A 304 -10.14 -23.51 3.45
CA HIS A 304 -10.48 -24.90 3.36
C HIS A 304 -11.23 -25.22 2.06
N VAL A 305 -10.94 -26.39 1.50
CA VAL A 305 -11.75 -27.01 0.46
C VAL A 305 -13.07 -27.48 1.07
N VAL A 306 -14.19 -26.96 0.59
CA VAL A 306 -15.53 -27.30 1.09
C VAL A 306 -16.37 -28.08 0.09
N SER A 307 -15.93 -28.12 -1.18
CA SER A 307 -16.52 -28.98 -2.19
C SER A 307 -15.53 -29.38 -3.25
N VAL A 308 -15.70 -30.59 -3.80
CA VAL A 308 -14.88 -31.12 -4.90
C VAL A 308 -15.81 -31.66 -5.97
N LYS A 309 -15.59 -31.26 -7.20
CA LYS A 309 -16.29 -31.76 -8.39
C LYS A 309 -15.29 -32.09 -9.49
N TRP A 310 -15.65 -33.03 -10.34
CA TRP A 310 -14.86 -33.39 -11.52
C TRP A 310 -15.67 -33.15 -12.78
N GLN A 311 -15.07 -32.50 -13.76
CA GLN A 311 -15.62 -32.36 -15.12
C GLN A 311 -14.62 -33.00 -16.10
N GLY A 312 -14.83 -34.25 -16.44
CA GLY A 312 -13.84 -35.05 -17.10
C GLY A 312 -12.60 -35.22 -16.20
N GLU A 313 -11.44 -34.84 -16.70
CA GLU A 313 -10.18 -34.87 -15.95
C GLU A 313 -9.88 -33.58 -15.17
N LYS A 314 -10.75 -32.58 -15.26
CA LYS A 314 -10.59 -31.29 -14.60
C LYS A 314 -11.22 -31.30 -13.22
N GLN A 315 -10.43 -30.96 -12.21
CA GLN A 315 -10.88 -30.76 -10.83
C GLN A 315 -11.48 -29.36 -10.66
N ILE A 316 -12.59 -29.26 -9.97
CA ILE A 316 -13.20 -27.99 -9.55
C ILE A 316 -13.32 -28.02 -8.04
N LEU A 317 -12.57 -27.16 -7.37
CA LEU A 317 -12.56 -26.98 -5.93
C LEU A 317 -13.43 -25.78 -5.55
N GLY A 318 -14.35 -25.97 -4.63
CA GLY A 318 -14.99 -24.88 -3.91
C GLY A 318 -14.28 -24.67 -2.58
N VAL A 319 -13.92 -23.44 -2.27
CA VAL A 319 -13.26 -23.07 -1.01
C VAL A 319 -14.13 -22.12 -0.19
N ASP A 320 -13.89 -22.02 1.11
CA ASP A 320 -14.70 -21.20 2.04
C ASP A 320 -14.38 -19.69 2.02
N THR A 321 -13.67 -19.24 1.02
CA THR A 321 -13.44 -17.82 0.73
C THR A 321 -14.10 -17.38 -0.58
N THR A 322 -13.96 -16.12 -0.99
CA THR A 322 -14.65 -15.55 -2.15
C THR A 322 -13.87 -14.42 -2.79
N VAL A 323 -14.24 -14.07 -4.01
CA VAL A 323 -13.73 -12.88 -4.72
C VAL A 323 -13.88 -11.59 -3.91
N ALA A 324 -14.84 -11.50 -2.99
CA ALA A 324 -14.98 -10.35 -2.10
C ALA A 324 -13.85 -10.24 -1.08
N ASN A 325 -13.26 -11.36 -0.69
CA ASN A 325 -12.10 -11.39 0.20
C ASN A 325 -10.79 -11.18 -0.55
N LEU A 326 -10.67 -11.65 -1.81
CA LEU A 326 -9.52 -11.48 -2.68
C LEU A 326 -9.96 -11.23 -4.12
N SER A 327 -10.12 -9.96 -4.49
CA SER A 327 -10.68 -9.57 -5.79
C SER A 327 -9.66 -9.62 -6.95
N VAL A 328 -8.37 -9.53 -6.65
CA VAL A 328 -7.32 -9.35 -7.68
C VAL A 328 -7.29 -10.44 -8.74
N PRO A 329 -7.35 -11.74 -8.45
CA PRO A 329 -7.26 -12.76 -9.49
C PRO A 329 -8.40 -12.67 -10.52
N SER A 330 -9.60 -12.44 -10.07
CA SER A 330 -10.78 -12.53 -10.92
C SER A 330 -11.25 -11.20 -11.50
N VAL A 331 -11.22 -10.13 -10.69
CA VAL A 331 -11.77 -8.82 -11.10
C VAL A 331 -10.70 -8.00 -11.82
N HIS A 332 -9.46 -8.06 -11.38
CA HIS A 332 -8.36 -7.23 -11.90
C HIS A 332 -7.37 -8.02 -12.77
N GLY A 333 -7.59 -9.31 -13.02
CA GLY A 333 -6.79 -10.12 -13.93
C GLY A 333 -5.37 -10.43 -13.45
N GLY A 334 -5.09 -10.31 -12.14
CA GLY A 334 -3.76 -10.54 -11.59
C GLY A 334 -3.57 -12.01 -11.17
N TYR A 335 -2.51 -12.65 -11.68
CA TYR A 335 -2.13 -13.99 -11.26
C TYR A 335 -1.72 -14.04 -9.79
N ARG A 336 -2.13 -15.13 -9.10
CA ARG A 336 -1.60 -15.56 -7.80
C ARG A 336 -1.37 -17.06 -7.83
N ALA A 337 -0.23 -17.50 -7.33
CA ALA A 337 0.02 -18.93 -7.19
C ALA A 337 -0.89 -19.50 -6.09
N ILE A 338 -1.45 -20.67 -6.35
CA ILE A 338 -2.22 -21.45 -5.37
C ILE A 338 -1.44 -22.72 -5.11
N VAL A 339 -1.22 -23.02 -3.84
CA VAL A 339 -0.48 -24.19 -3.36
C VAL A 339 -1.28 -24.92 -2.31
N THR A 340 -0.86 -26.14 -2.01
CA THR A 340 -1.42 -27.00 -0.96
C THR A 340 -0.30 -27.67 -0.19
N TRP A 341 -0.56 -28.05 1.06
CA TRP A 341 0.33 -28.83 1.92
C TRP A 341 0.21 -30.34 1.71
N HIS A 342 -0.43 -30.78 0.65
CA HIS A 342 -0.49 -32.20 0.25
C HIS A 342 0.92 -32.66 -0.17
N ASN A 343 1.86 -32.48 0.80
CA ASN A 343 3.25 -32.90 0.63
C ASN A 343 3.34 -34.38 0.92
N GLU A 344 3.84 -35.08 -0.07
CA GLU A 344 4.24 -36.48 0.08
C GLU A 344 5.30 -36.60 1.20
N PRO A 345 5.19 -37.60 2.06
CA PRO A 345 6.31 -38.00 2.90
C PRO A 345 7.52 -38.25 1.98
N GLU A 346 8.71 -37.80 2.36
CA GLU A 346 9.94 -38.06 1.62
C GLU A 346 9.99 -39.53 1.20
N GLY A 347 10.14 -39.78 -0.10
CA GLY A 347 10.27 -41.14 -0.68
C GLY A 347 9.02 -41.74 -1.30
N LYS A 348 7.86 -41.09 -1.34
CA LYS A 348 6.70 -41.54 -2.12
C LYS A 348 6.68 -40.92 -3.52
N PRO A 349 6.10 -41.60 -4.53
CA PRO A 349 5.96 -41.03 -5.88
C PRO A 349 5.07 -39.81 -5.83
N LYS A 350 5.47 -38.74 -6.56
CA LYS A 350 4.68 -37.48 -6.66
C LYS A 350 3.29 -37.79 -7.18
N GLN A 351 2.27 -37.25 -6.52
CA GLN A 351 0.90 -37.40 -6.98
C GLN A 351 0.72 -36.72 -8.35
N PRO A 352 -0.10 -37.27 -9.25
CA PRO A 352 -0.41 -36.62 -10.50
C PRO A 352 -1.08 -35.28 -10.27
N LEU A 353 -0.68 -34.27 -11.05
CA LEU A 353 -1.28 -32.97 -11.04
C LEU A 353 -2.45 -32.93 -12.02
N HIS A 354 -3.52 -32.27 -11.62
CA HIS A 354 -4.73 -32.08 -12.40
C HIS A 354 -4.94 -30.61 -12.71
N LEU A 355 -5.48 -30.31 -13.87
CA LEU A 355 -6.03 -29.00 -14.15
C LEU A 355 -7.15 -28.70 -13.16
N THR A 356 -7.00 -27.64 -12.40
CA THR A 356 -7.89 -27.32 -11.28
C THR A 356 -8.38 -25.89 -11.36
N ASP A 357 -9.68 -25.70 -11.29
CA ASP A 357 -10.27 -24.38 -11.01
C ASP A 357 -10.58 -24.28 -9.51
N VAL A 358 -10.09 -23.23 -8.87
CA VAL A 358 -10.35 -22.92 -7.45
C VAL A 358 -11.39 -21.81 -7.40
N CYS A 359 -12.60 -22.18 -6.99
CA CYS A 359 -13.79 -21.33 -6.96
C CYS A 359 -14.09 -20.88 -5.54
N GLY A 360 -14.60 -19.67 -5.39
CA GLY A 360 -15.14 -19.19 -4.11
C GLY A 360 -16.49 -19.81 -3.78
N ASN A 361 -17.06 -19.39 -2.64
CA ASN A 361 -18.27 -19.97 -2.05
C ASN A 361 -19.55 -19.18 -2.39
N THR A 362 -19.60 -18.60 -3.60
CA THR A 362 -20.78 -17.88 -4.10
C THR A 362 -21.19 -18.35 -5.48
N THR A 363 -22.35 -17.90 -5.95
CA THR A 363 -22.84 -18.18 -7.31
C THR A 363 -22.41 -17.12 -8.33
N TYR A 364 -21.58 -16.15 -7.94
CA TYR A 364 -21.09 -15.14 -8.84
C TYR A 364 -20.19 -15.75 -9.91
N SER A 365 -20.47 -15.48 -11.17
CA SER A 365 -19.80 -16.13 -12.32
C SER A 365 -18.29 -15.89 -12.40
N ARG A 366 -17.78 -14.86 -11.69
CA ARG A 366 -16.37 -14.55 -11.56
C ARG A 366 -15.79 -14.86 -10.18
N ASP A 367 -16.43 -15.72 -9.40
CA ASP A 367 -15.93 -16.10 -8.08
C ASP A 367 -14.86 -17.20 -8.20
N TYR A 368 -13.70 -16.80 -8.72
CA TYR A 368 -12.52 -17.67 -8.87
C TYR A 368 -11.32 -17.03 -8.17
N LEU A 369 -10.56 -17.84 -7.46
CA LEU A 369 -9.23 -17.50 -6.95
C LEU A 369 -8.13 -17.87 -7.94
N GLY A 370 -8.36 -18.94 -8.72
CA GLY A 370 -7.47 -19.36 -9.80
C GLY A 370 -8.18 -20.28 -10.78
N LYS A 371 -7.73 -20.24 -12.02
CA LYS A 371 -8.19 -21.12 -13.09
C LYS A 371 -7.03 -21.90 -13.70
N ASN A 372 -7.28 -23.14 -14.06
CA ASN A 372 -6.29 -24.04 -14.67
C ASN A 372 -5.01 -24.16 -13.85
N CYS A 373 -5.12 -24.11 -12.52
CA CYS A 373 -4.02 -24.35 -11.60
C CYS A 373 -3.59 -25.82 -11.73
N GLN A 374 -2.31 -26.11 -11.51
CA GLN A 374 -1.79 -27.47 -11.44
C GLN A 374 -1.73 -27.90 -9.98
N LEU A 375 -2.72 -28.67 -9.52
CA LEU A 375 -2.83 -29.15 -8.14
C LEU A 375 -3.02 -30.67 -8.11
N PRO A 376 -2.58 -31.36 -7.05
CA PRO A 376 -2.93 -32.78 -6.85
C PRO A 376 -4.44 -32.92 -6.66
N ALA A 377 -4.95 -34.14 -6.68
CA ALA A 377 -6.31 -34.41 -6.27
C ALA A 377 -6.50 -34.07 -4.80
N LEU A 378 -7.45 -33.18 -4.51
CA LEU A 378 -7.75 -32.71 -3.14
C LEU A 378 -9.12 -33.23 -2.68
N ALA A 379 -9.28 -33.29 -1.35
CA ALA A 379 -10.50 -33.70 -0.68
C ALA A 379 -11.12 -32.52 0.11
N ILE A 380 -12.37 -32.69 0.52
CA ILE A 380 -13.02 -31.74 1.46
C ILE A 380 -12.24 -31.78 2.77
N GLY A 381 -11.95 -30.59 3.30
CA GLY A 381 -11.15 -30.39 4.50
C GLY A 381 -9.68 -30.05 4.23
N ASP A 382 -9.17 -30.34 3.02
CA ASP A 382 -7.81 -29.95 2.65
C ASP A 382 -7.65 -28.42 2.64
N VAL A 383 -6.43 -27.97 2.85
CA VAL A 383 -6.10 -26.54 2.89
C VAL A 383 -5.41 -26.12 1.60
N VAL A 384 -5.85 -25.01 1.05
CA VAL A 384 -5.16 -24.29 -0.02
C VAL A 384 -4.67 -22.94 0.45
N ALA A 385 -3.53 -22.48 -0.07
CA ALA A 385 -3.01 -21.14 0.14
C ALA A 385 -2.91 -20.40 -1.18
N VAL A 386 -3.47 -19.19 -1.22
CA VAL A 386 -3.23 -18.22 -2.29
C VAL A 386 -2.07 -17.35 -1.86
N LEU A 387 -0.95 -17.41 -2.60
CA LEU A 387 0.31 -16.75 -2.23
C LEU A 387 0.35 -15.29 -2.67
N ASP A 388 1.31 -14.54 -2.10
CA ASP A 388 1.68 -13.17 -2.49
C ASP A 388 0.50 -12.18 -2.45
N VAL A 389 -0.33 -12.27 -1.41
CA VAL A 389 -1.53 -11.45 -1.22
C VAL A 389 -1.33 -10.27 -0.28
N GLY A 390 -0.09 -9.96 0.13
CA GLY A 390 0.19 -8.87 1.07
C GLY A 390 -0.16 -7.49 0.55
N ALA A 391 -0.06 -7.28 -0.77
CA ALA A 391 -0.45 -6.05 -1.43
C ALA A 391 -1.80 -6.21 -2.14
N TYR A 392 -2.73 -5.28 -1.86
CA TYR A 392 -4.06 -5.23 -2.48
C TYR A 392 -4.91 -6.51 -2.27
N GLY A 393 -4.55 -7.35 -1.29
CA GLY A 393 -5.37 -8.46 -0.81
C GLY A 393 -6.48 -7.93 0.10
N TYR A 394 -6.23 -7.90 1.40
CA TYR A 394 -7.20 -7.38 2.37
C TYR A 394 -7.62 -5.92 2.10
N ALA A 395 -6.68 -5.06 1.67
CA ALA A 395 -6.97 -3.66 1.37
C ALA A 395 -8.04 -3.45 0.29
N MET A 396 -8.21 -4.40 -0.63
CA MET A 396 -9.26 -4.38 -1.65
C MET A 396 -10.44 -5.32 -1.35
N SER A 397 -10.46 -5.94 -0.17
CA SER A 397 -11.60 -6.74 0.26
C SER A 397 -12.83 -5.86 0.54
N SER A 398 -14.00 -6.44 0.38
CA SER A 398 -15.27 -5.75 0.53
C SER A 398 -16.33 -6.66 1.14
N HIS A 399 -17.50 -6.10 1.43
CA HIS A 399 -18.70 -6.86 1.80
C HIS A 399 -19.57 -7.26 0.58
N PHE A 400 -18.96 -7.27 -0.62
CA PHE A 400 -19.67 -7.77 -1.80
C PHE A 400 -20.16 -9.20 -1.54
N LEU A 401 -21.40 -9.51 -1.91
CA LEU A 401 -22.10 -10.76 -1.61
C LEU A 401 -22.37 -11.01 -0.10
N HIS A 402 -22.27 -9.96 0.73
CA HIS A 402 -22.58 -9.97 2.16
C HIS A 402 -21.81 -11.04 2.97
N ARG A 403 -20.59 -11.36 2.55
CA ARG A 403 -19.68 -12.21 3.32
C ARG A 403 -18.82 -11.35 4.25
N PRO A 404 -18.75 -11.68 5.55
CA PRO A 404 -17.81 -11.06 6.47
C PRO A 404 -16.36 -11.26 6.00
N ARG A 405 -15.52 -10.25 6.26
CA ARG A 405 -14.09 -10.34 5.91
C ARG A 405 -13.32 -11.24 6.89
N PRO A 406 -12.27 -11.93 6.41
CA PRO A 406 -11.49 -12.85 7.23
C PRO A 406 -10.66 -12.13 8.30
N ALA A 407 -10.16 -12.90 9.27
CA ALA A 407 -9.15 -12.43 10.20
C ALA A 407 -7.80 -12.22 9.51
N GLU A 408 -6.92 -11.41 10.13
CA GLU A 408 -5.53 -11.24 9.75
C GLU A 408 -4.62 -11.62 10.92
N VAL A 409 -3.60 -12.43 10.66
CA VAL A 409 -2.63 -12.93 11.64
C VAL A 409 -1.20 -12.60 11.20
N LEU A 410 -0.36 -12.23 12.13
CA LEU A 410 1.08 -12.00 11.93
C LEU A 410 1.87 -13.11 12.61
N ILE A 411 2.79 -13.73 11.87
CA ILE A 411 3.80 -14.67 12.37
C ILE A 411 5.10 -13.89 12.60
N GLU A 412 5.69 -14.03 13.79
CA GLU A 412 6.98 -13.45 14.17
C GLU A 412 7.85 -14.53 14.84
N GLY A 413 8.81 -15.08 14.09
CA GLY A 413 9.59 -16.23 14.55
C GLY A 413 8.72 -17.48 14.71
N ASN A 414 8.63 -18.00 15.93
CA ASN A 414 7.79 -19.16 16.28
C ASN A 414 6.41 -18.74 16.84
N ASP A 415 6.21 -17.45 17.08
CA ASP A 415 4.98 -16.91 17.63
C ASP A 415 4.03 -16.42 16.56
N HIS A 416 2.74 -16.38 16.86
CA HIS A 416 1.74 -15.79 16.01
C HIS A 416 0.70 -15.04 16.82
N ARG A 417 0.17 -13.96 16.25
CA ARG A 417 -0.85 -13.14 16.91
C ARG A 417 -1.88 -12.60 15.94
N LEU A 418 -3.09 -12.45 16.45
CA LEU A 418 -4.17 -11.78 15.72
C LEU A 418 -3.83 -10.28 15.56
N ILE A 419 -3.91 -9.77 14.34
CA ILE A 419 -3.70 -8.36 14.02
C ILE A 419 -4.95 -7.68 13.44
N ARG A 420 -5.99 -8.46 13.12
CA ARG A 420 -7.35 -8.01 12.83
C ARG A 420 -8.33 -9.12 13.10
N GLN A 421 -9.40 -8.80 13.84
CA GLN A 421 -10.46 -9.75 14.12
C GLN A 421 -11.24 -10.10 12.84
N ARG A 422 -11.73 -11.34 12.78
CA ARG A 422 -12.73 -11.75 11.79
C ARG A 422 -14.00 -10.93 12.00
N GLU A 423 -14.59 -10.47 10.93
CA GLU A 423 -15.89 -9.84 10.99
C GLU A 423 -16.98 -10.92 11.20
N ASP A 424 -18.05 -10.51 11.85
CA ASP A 424 -19.28 -11.28 11.95
C ASP A 424 -20.42 -10.58 11.20
N TYR A 425 -21.61 -11.17 11.22
CA TYR A 425 -22.77 -10.59 10.53
C TYR A 425 -23.23 -9.25 11.13
N SER A 426 -22.89 -8.92 12.38
CA SER A 426 -23.20 -7.62 12.99
C SER A 426 -22.49 -6.47 12.25
N THR A 427 -21.31 -6.75 11.69
CA THR A 427 -20.58 -5.77 10.86
C THR A 427 -21.39 -5.32 9.63
N LEU A 428 -22.21 -6.20 9.05
CA LEU A 428 -23.07 -5.87 7.91
C LEU A 428 -24.19 -4.91 8.27
N LEU A 429 -24.54 -4.83 9.54
CA LEU A 429 -25.57 -3.94 10.09
C LEU A 429 -24.99 -2.64 10.62
N SER A 430 -23.65 -2.54 10.76
CA SER A 430 -22.97 -1.34 11.23
C SER A 430 -23.36 -0.13 10.39
N ASN A 431 -23.80 0.92 11.04
CA ASN A 431 -24.23 2.18 10.41
C ASN A 431 -25.52 2.09 9.57
N GLN A 432 -26.27 0.98 9.59
CA GLN A 432 -27.60 0.95 9.02
C GLN A 432 -28.62 1.56 10.01
N VAL A 433 -29.53 2.36 9.48
CA VAL A 433 -30.62 2.95 10.28
C VAL A 433 -31.85 2.09 10.09
N PHE A 434 -32.35 1.52 11.19
CA PHE A 434 -33.62 0.78 11.23
C PHE A 434 -34.77 1.74 11.49
N GLY A 435 -35.89 1.59 10.76
CA GLY A 435 -37.10 2.33 11.07
C GLY A 435 -37.61 2.01 12.50
N SER A 436 -38.21 2.98 13.17
CA SER A 436 -38.79 2.81 14.50
C SER A 436 -39.88 1.70 14.48
N GLY A 437 -39.51 0.47 14.83
CA GLY A 437 -40.45 -0.62 14.92
C GLY A 437 -39.96 -2.05 14.72
N VAL A 438 -38.64 -2.22 14.49
CA VAL A 438 -38.12 -3.60 14.33
C VAL A 438 -36.79 -3.72 15.14
N LEU A 439 -36.92 -4.16 16.34
CA LEU A 439 -36.02 -5.07 17.08
C LEU A 439 -36.81 -5.74 18.16
#